data_21d24b1a69a52136293e40209a2f6173
#
_entry.id   21d24b1a69a52136293e40209a2f6173
#
_cell.length_a   1.000
_cell.length_b   1.000
_cell.length_c   1.000
_cell.angle_alpha   90.00
_cell.angle_beta   90.00
_cell.angle_gamma   90.00
#
_symmetry.space_group_name_H-M   'P 1'
#
loop_
_entity.id
_entity.type
_entity.pdbx_description
1 polymer ?
#
loop_
_entity_poly.entity_id
_entity_poly.type
_entity_poly.pdbx_seq_one_letter_code
_entity_poly.pdbx_strand_id
1 'polypeptide(L)'
;MESYTERILITGALGQIGTELTNRLVEIHGAENVVASGLDRWQKGITAAGHYERMDVTNTQLVRQVIKDYEITTVYHLASLLSGTSEKQPIFAWKLNLEPLLHFCEMAKEGLLKKIFWPSSIAVFGKGIPKHNVGQDVVLNPTTVYGISKMAGEKWCEYYFDKYGVDVRSIRYPGLISWKTPAGGGTTDYAVEIFYEAIEEGKYTSFISEDTGMPMLYMDDAINATLKLMDAPKESLTVRSSYNLGGMSFTPKELAEEIKKEIPDFSIDYQPDFRQAIADSWPASIDDSVAKKDWGLTYDFGISEMSKDMIKNLKVKLNKNQ
;
A
#
# COMPACT_ATOMS: atom_id res chain seq x y z
N MET A 1 -8.48 -3.09 34.91
CA MET A 1 -8.46 -2.47 33.57
C MET A 1 -9.27 -3.38 32.68
N GLU A 2 -10.43 -2.92 32.22
CA GLU A 2 -11.18 -3.65 31.21
C GLU A 2 -10.28 -3.81 29.98
N SER A 3 -10.13 -5.01 29.47
CA SER A 3 -9.37 -5.29 28.27
C SER A 3 -10.10 -4.59 27.11
N TYR A 4 -9.54 -3.49 26.65
CA TYR A 4 -10.07 -2.76 25.49
C TYR A 4 -9.96 -3.65 24.27
N THR A 5 -11.10 -4.05 23.72
CA THR A 5 -11.15 -4.80 22.46
C THR A 5 -11.13 -3.80 21.30
N GLU A 6 -10.12 -3.86 20.46
CA GLU A 6 -10.03 -3.04 19.24
C GLU A 6 -11.03 -3.57 18.20
N ARG A 7 -11.94 -2.71 17.71
CA ARG A 7 -12.89 -3.03 16.64
C ARG A 7 -12.48 -2.29 15.38
N ILE A 8 -12.28 -3.02 14.33
CA ILE A 8 -11.54 -2.59 13.14
C ILE A 8 -12.45 -2.53 11.92
N LEU A 9 -12.42 -1.43 11.19
CA LEU A 9 -13.00 -1.30 9.86
C LEU A 9 -11.89 -1.20 8.81
N ILE A 10 -11.97 -2.02 7.76
CA ILE A 10 -11.07 -1.96 6.62
C ILE A 10 -11.86 -1.55 5.39
N THR A 11 -11.58 -0.36 4.83
CA THR A 11 -12.18 0.06 3.57
C THR A 11 -11.26 -0.31 2.41
N GLY A 12 -11.83 -0.72 1.28
CA GLY A 12 -11.03 -1.26 0.18
C GLY A 12 -10.44 -2.65 0.51
N ALA A 13 -11.14 -3.42 1.33
CA ALA A 13 -10.70 -4.72 1.84
C ALA A 13 -10.51 -5.79 0.76
N LEU A 14 -11.09 -5.61 -0.44
CA LEU A 14 -10.94 -6.53 -1.56
C LEU A 14 -9.78 -6.15 -2.51
N GLY A 15 -9.06 -5.06 -2.20
CA GLY A 15 -7.86 -4.65 -2.94
C GLY A 15 -6.64 -5.48 -2.59
N GLN A 16 -5.52 -5.19 -3.26
CA GLN A 16 -4.24 -5.91 -3.09
C GLN A 16 -3.76 -5.92 -1.63
N ILE A 17 -3.61 -4.75 -1.01
CA ILE A 17 -3.24 -4.65 0.41
C ILE A 17 -4.41 -5.12 1.29
N GLY A 18 -5.64 -4.72 0.95
CA GLY A 18 -6.81 -4.94 1.77
C GLY A 18 -7.09 -6.40 2.08
N THR A 19 -6.96 -7.29 1.08
CA THR A 19 -7.19 -8.73 1.26
C THR A 19 -6.20 -9.34 2.25
N GLU A 20 -4.91 -9.03 2.09
CA GLU A 20 -3.87 -9.60 2.95
C GLU A 20 -3.90 -9.00 4.36
N LEU A 21 -4.08 -7.70 4.48
CA LEU A 21 -4.20 -7.01 5.76
C LEU A 21 -5.44 -7.47 6.54
N THR A 22 -6.59 -7.65 5.87
CA THR A 22 -7.81 -8.15 6.51
C THR A 22 -7.58 -9.52 7.14
N ASN A 23 -6.99 -10.45 6.39
CA ASN A 23 -6.72 -11.79 6.91
C ASN A 23 -5.77 -11.74 8.12
N ARG A 24 -4.75 -10.90 8.05
CA ARG A 24 -3.78 -10.76 9.14
C ARG A 24 -4.39 -10.13 10.39
N LEU A 25 -5.25 -9.13 10.23
CA LEU A 25 -5.98 -8.51 11.35
C LEU A 25 -6.98 -9.48 12.00
N VAL A 26 -7.62 -10.34 11.21
CA VAL A 26 -8.48 -11.41 11.73
C VAL A 26 -7.70 -12.43 12.56
N GLU A 27 -6.50 -12.81 12.12
CA GLU A 27 -5.62 -13.70 12.89
C GLU A 27 -5.24 -13.11 14.25
N ILE A 28 -5.06 -11.78 14.32
CA ILE A 28 -4.62 -11.09 15.54
C ILE A 28 -5.80 -10.77 16.47
N HIS A 29 -6.91 -10.28 15.93
CA HIS A 29 -8.00 -9.68 16.72
C HIS A 29 -9.27 -10.56 16.79
N GLY A 30 -9.35 -11.64 15.99
CA GLY A 30 -10.56 -12.45 15.83
C GLY A 30 -11.50 -11.89 14.75
N ALA A 31 -12.20 -12.78 14.07
CA ALA A 31 -13.08 -12.42 12.95
C ALA A 31 -14.24 -11.50 13.36
N GLU A 32 -14.74 -11.66 14.57
CA GLU A 32 -15.85 -10.87 15.15
C GLU A 32 -15.49 -9.39 15.38
N ASN A 33 -14.21 -9.07 15.44
CA ASN A 33 -13.71 -7.72 15.70
C ASN A 33 -13.25 -7.00 14.42
N VAL A 34 -13.38 -7.65 13.25
CA VAL A 34 -12.92 -7.11 11.96
C VAL A 34 -14.08 -7.03 10.98
N VAL A 35 -14.37 -5.81 10.53
CA VAL A 35 -15.35 -5.50 9.49
C VAL A 35 -14.61 -5.12 8.21
N ALA A 36 -14.78 -5.91 7.16
CA ALA A 36 -14.26 -5.60 5.83
C ALA A 36 -15.30 -4.81 5.04
N SER A 37 -14.87 -3.89 4.17
CA SER A 37 -15.80 -3.19 3.28
C SER A 37 -15.22 -2.89 1.91
N GLY A 38 -16.12 -2.78 0.91
CA GLY A 38 -15.80 -2.47 -0.47
C GLY A 38 -17.05 -2.20 -1.30
N LEU A 39 -16.87 -1.89 -2.59
CA LEU A 39 -17.98 -1.64 -3.52
C LEU A 39 -18.63 -2.91 -4.05
N ASP A 40 -17.83 -3.94 -4.24
CA ASP A 40 -18.27 -5.21 -4.80
C ASP A 40 -19.06 -6.04 -3.79
N ARG A 41 -19.79 -7.02 -4.29
CA ARG A 41 -20.45 -7.99 -3.42
C ARG A 41 -19.39 -8.92 -2.83
N TRP A 42 -19.52 -9.19 -1.54
CA TRP A 42 -18.69 -10.19 -0.89
C TRP A 42 -18.80 -11.55 -1.57
N GLN A 43 -17.68 -12.20 -1.81
CA GLN A 43 -17.61 -13.58 -2.26
C GLN A 43 -16.93 -14.42 -1.17
N LYS A 44 -17.50 -15.58 -0.88
CA LYS A 44 -16.97 -16.49 0.15
C LYS A 44 -15.51 -16.83 -0.15
N GLY A 45 -14.63 -16.61 0.83
CA GLY A 45 -13.21 -16.94 0.73
C GLY A 45 -12.30 -15.79 0.26
N ILE A 46 -12.84 -14.60 -0.04
CA ILE A 46 -11.99 -13.43 -0.39
C ILE A 46 -11.34 -12.84 0.86
N THR A 47 -12.06 -12.76 1.97
CA THR A 47 -11.52 -12.33 3.26
C THR A 47 -11.98 -13.25 4.38
N ALA A 48 -11.20 -13.31 5.46
CA ALA A 48 -11.54 -14.04 6.68
C ALA A 48 -12.40 -13.22 7.66
N ALA A 49 -12.73 -11.95 7.35
CA ALA A 49 -13.50 -11.06 8.23
C ALA A 49 -14.87 -11.66 8.59
N GLY A 50 -15.28 -11.47 9.83
CA GLY A 50 -16.58 -11.94 10.34
C GLY A 50 -17.76 -11.17 9.75
N HIS A 51 -17.52 -9.92 9.35
CA HIS A 51 -18.53 -9.03 8.77
C HIS A 51 -18.01 -8.39 7.50
N TYR A 52 -18.89 -8.21 6.53
CA TYR A 52 -18.61 -7.49 5.30
C TYR A 52 -19.71 -6.49 4.98
N GLU A 53 -19.34 -5.25 4.82
CA GLU A 53 -20.25 -4.18 4.44
C GLU A 53 -19.98 -3.70 3.00
N ARG A 54 -21.02 -3.78 2.16
CA ARG A 54 -20.97 -3.15 0.85
C ARG A 54 -21.13 -1.66 1.01
N MET A 55 -20.04 -0.92 0.93
CA MET A 55 -20.01 0.49 1.31
C MET A 55 -19.18 1.32 0.33
N ASP A 56 -19.80 2.39 -0.18
CA ASP A 56 -19.09 3.48 -0.85
C ASP A 56 -18.56 4.44 0.22
N VAL A 57 -17.23 4.57 0.32
CA VAL A 57 -16.58 5.43 1.31
C VAL A 57 -16.86 6.93 1.11
N THR A 58 -17.36 7.33 -0.05
CA THR A 58 -17.80 8.71 -0.32
C THR A 58 -19.16 9.02 0.30
N ASN A 59 -19.93 7.99 0.68
CA ASN A 59 -21.18 8.15 1.43
C ASN A 59 -20.92 8.27 2.94
N THR A 60 -20.61 9.48 3.39
CA THR A 60 -20.26 9.78 4.79
C THR A 60 -21.31 9.32 5.80
N GLN A 61 -22.61 9.40 5.44
CA GLN A 61 -23.69 8.98 6.34
C GLN A 61 -23.65 7.46 6.57
N LEU A 62 -23.49 6.67 5.50
CA LEU A 62 -23.36 5.22 5.59
C LEU A 62 -22.09 4.82 6.37
N VAL A 63 -20.95 5.47 6.08
CA VAL A 63 -19.68 5.23 6.81
C VAL A 63 -19.87 5.47 8.30
N ARG A 64 -20.49 6.60 8.68
CA ARG A 64 -20.77 6.94 10.08
C ARG A 64 -21.71 5.93 10.75
N GLN A 65 -22.70 5.44 10.02
CA GLN A 65 -23.62 4.42 10.52
C GLN A 65 -22.89 3.11 10.81
N VAL A 66 -22.09 2.61 9.87
CA VAL A 66 -21.26 1.40 10.04
C VAL A 66 -20.33 1.54 11.25
N ILE A 67 -19.64 2.68 11.41
CA ILE A 67 -18.77 2.92 12.55
C ILE A 67 -19.53 2.80 13.88
N LYS A 68 -20.75 3.32 13.96
CA LYS A 68 -21.57 3.24 15.17
C LYS A 68 -22.14 1.85 15.40
N ASP A 69 -22.68 1.20 14.38
CA ASP A 69 -23.34 -0.10 14.49
C ASP A 69 -22.38 -1.21 14.94
N TYR A 70 -21.14 -1.14 14.45
CA TYR A 70 -20.07 -2.08 14.80
C TYR A 70 -19.14 -1.57 15.91
N GLU A 71 -19.42 -0.41 16.50
CA GLU A 71 -18.59 0.23 17.54
C GLU A 71 -17.11 0.32 17.13
N ILE A 72 -16.86 0.66 15.87
CA ILE A 72 -15.51 0.72 15.30
C ILE A 72 -14.66 1.75 16.03
N THR A 73 -13.43 1.37 16.35
CA THR A 73 -12.47 2.22 17.06
C THR A 73 -11.24 2.53 16.24
N THR A 74 -10.91 1.65 15.29
CA THR A 74 -9.75 1.79 14.39
C THR A 74 -10.18 1.60 12.95
N VAL A 75 -9.72 2.47 12.06
CA VAL A 75 -9.99 2.39 10.62
C VAL A 75 -8.69 2.21 9.85
N TYR A 76 -8.64 1.20 8.97
CA TYR A 76 -7.65 1.08 7.91
C TYR A 76 -8.30 1.52 6.60
N HIS A 77 -8.05 2.78 6.22
CA HIS A 77 -8.66 3.36 5.02
C HIS A 77 -7.79 3.13 3.79
N LEU A 78 -8.06 2.04 3.06
CA LEU A 78 -7.30 1.64 1.88
C LEU A 78 -8.00 1.95 0.54
N ALA A 79 -9.30 2.29 0.57
CA ALA A 79 -10.06 2.58 -0.64
C ALA A 79 -9.49 3.81 -1.37
N SER A 80 -9.02 3.61 -2.59
CA SER A 80 -8.49 4.69 -3.45
C SER A 80 -8.45 4.27 -4.92
N LEU A 81 -8.41 5.24 -5.83
CA LEU A 81 -8.01 5.01 -7.22
C LEU A 81 -6.49 5.05 -7.34
N LEU A 82 -5.93 4.11 -8.10
CA LEU A 82 -4.49 4.04 -8.38
C LEU A 82 -4.06 5.06 -9.46
N SER A 83 -2.75 5.26 -9.62
CA SER A 83 -2.15 6.30 -10.43
C SER A 83 -2.68 6.35 -11.88
N GLY A 84 -2.66 5.22 -12.60
CA GLY A 84 -3.10 5.19 -14.00
C GLY A 84 -4.59 5.51 -14.21
N THR A 85 -5.46 5.10 -13.28
CA THR A 85 -6.90 5.41 -13.33
C THR A 85 -7.17 6.84 -12.88
N SER A 86 -6.38 7.36 -11.93
CA SER A 86 -6.51 8.74 -11.44
C SER A 86 -6.26 9.77 -12.55
N GLU A 87 -5.29 9.53 -13.45
CA GLU A 87 -5.04 10.42 -14.59
C GLU A 87 -6.22 10.47 -15.58
N LYS A 88 -6.98 9.38 -15.70
CA LYS A 88 -8.15 9.34 -16.59
C LYS A 88 -9.38 10.05 -16.00
N GLN A 89 -9.47 10.16 -14.67
CA GLN A 89 -10.62 10.71 -13.94
C GLN A 89 -10.17 11.63 -12.79
N PRO A 90 -9.47 12.75 -13.05
CA PRO A 90 -8.75 13.53 -12.04
C PRO A 90 -9.64 14.07 -10.93
N ILE A 91 -10.81 14.58 -11.25
CA ILE A 91 -11.74 15.18 -10.26
C ILE A 91 -12.35 14.08 -9.37
N PHE A 92 -12.73 12.95 -9.97
CA PHE A 92 -13.25 11.82 -9.20
C PHE A 92 -12.16 11.19 -8.32
N ALA A 93 -10.95 11.06 -8.86
CA ALA A 93 -9.80 10.57 -8.10
C ALA A 93 -9.49 11.48 -6.89
N TRP A 94 -9.51 12.80 -7.06
CA TRP A 94 -9.35 13.73 -5.96
C TRP A 94 -10.40 13.51 -4.85
N LYS A 95 -11.67 13.43 -5.24
CA LYS A 95 -12.77 13.21 -4.29
C LYS A 95 -12.62 11.89 -3.54
N LEU A 96 -12.40 10.79 -4.26
CA LEU A 96 -12.31 9.47 -3.64
C LEU A 96 -11.05 9.29 -2.78
N ASN A 97 -9.91 9.82 -3.23
CA ASN A 97 -8.63 9.60 -2.54
C ASN A 97 -8.43 10.50 -1.32
N LEU A 98 -9.15 11.62 -1.23
CA LEU A 98 -8.91 12.61 -0.18
C LEU A 98 -10.12 12.85 0.74
N GLU A 99 -11.32 13.06 0.20
CA GLU A 99 -12.48 13.46 1.02
C GLU A 99 -12.82 12.42 2.11
N PRO A 100 -12.79 11.08 1.85
CA PRO A 100 -13.06 10.10 2.89
C PRO A 100 -12.04 10.14 4.04
N LEU A 101 -10.75 10.40 3.77
CA LEU A 101 -9.76 10.62 4.82
C LEU A 101 -10.18 11.76 5.76
N LEU A 102 -10.62 12.90 5.19
CA LEU A 102 -11.06 14.05 5.99
C LEU A 102 -12.30 13.69 6.83
N HIS A 103 -13.23 12.91 6.28
CA HIS A 103 -14.39 12.44 7.03
C HIS A 103 -14.01 11.55 8.21
N PHE A 104 -13.04 10.62 8.04
CA PHE A 104 -12.52 9.82 9.14
C PHE A 104 -11.80 10.67 10.19
N CYS A 105 -11.02 11.67 9.77
CA CYS A 105 -10.38 12.62 10.68
C CYS A 105 -11.39 13.42 11.50
N GLU A 106 -12.49 13.90 10.90
CA GLU A 106 -13.57 14.59 11.64
C GLU A 106 -14.26 13.64 12.63
N MET A 107 -14.53 12.37 12.24
CA MET A 107 -15.11 11.38 13.15
C MET A 107 -14.16 11.07 14.33
N ALA A 108 -12.86 11.04 14.09
CA ALA A 108 -11.87 10.85 15.16
C ALA A 108 -11.80 12.08 16.09
N LYS A 109 -11.86 13.29 15.55
CA LYS A 109 -11.95 14.55 16.30
C LYS A 109 -13.22 14.61 17.17
N GLU A 110 -14.33 14.05 16.70
CA GLU A 110 -15.57 13.90 17.47
C GLU A 110 -15.51 12.80 18.54
N GLY A 111 -14.44 12.01 18.59
CA GLY A 111 -14.25 10.92 19.54
C GLY A 111 -14.89 9.58 19.13
N LEU A 112 -15.39 9.46 17.90
CA LEU A 112 -15.94 8.20 17.38
C LEU A 112 -14.85 7.18 17.02
N LEU A 113 -13.67 7.64 16.63
CA LEU A 113 -12.51 6.81 16.27
C LEU A 113 -11.33 7.17 17.16
N LYS A 114 -10.51 6.18 17.48
CA LYS A 114 -9.27 6.35 18.25
C LYS A 114 -8.03 6.42 17.36
N LYS A 115 -8.03 5.67 16.25
CA LYS A 115 -6.86 5.51 15.39
C LYS A 115 -7.27 5.33 13.93
N ILE A 116 -6.50 5.91 13.04
CA ILE A 116 -6.69 5.79 11.58
C ILE A 116 -5.36 5.40 10.95
N PHE A 117 -5.37 4.38 10.10
CA PHE A 117 -4.31 4.13 9.13
C PHE A 117 -4.75 4.63 7.76
N TRP A 118 -3.87 5.38 7.10
CA TRP A 118 -4.09 5.84 5.73
C TRP A 118 -2.81 5.70 4.91
N PRO A 119 -2.79 4.94 3.80
CA PRO A 119 -1.59 4.75 3.01
C PRO A 119 -1.29 5.95 2.12
N SER A 120 -0.07 6.48 2.22
CA SER A 120 0.56 7.31 1.21
C SER A 120 1.34 6.44 0.22
N SER A 121 2.15 7.03 -0.62
CA SER A 121 2.87 6.37 -1.70
C SER A 121 4.14 7.13 -2.07
N ILE A 122 5.11 6.45 -2.66
CA ILE A 122 6.27 7.09 -3.32
C ILE A 122 5.86 8.07 -4.44
N ALA A 123 4.63 8.01 -4.91
CA ALA A 123 4.08 8.96 -5.88
C ALA A 123 4.03 10.41 -5.37
N VAL A 124 4.20 10.66 -4.06
CA VAL A 124 4.35 12.02 -3.50
C VAL A 124 5.69 12.66 -3.88
N PHE A 125 6.67 11.85 -4.19
CA PHE A 125 7.93 12.33 -4.74
C PHE A 125 7.74 12.80 -6.19
N GLY A 126 8.68 13.59 -6.68
CA GLY A 126 8.60 14.11 -8.03
C GLY A 126 9.94 14.68 -8.50
N LYS A 127 9.90 15.52 -9.50
CA LYS A 127 11.13 16.10 -10.06
C LYS A 127 11.84 17.03 -9.08
N GLY A 128 13.19 17.02 -9.13
CA GLY A 128 14.03 17.94 -8.35
C GLY A 128 14.46 17.40 -6.98
N ILE A 129 14.15 16.15 -6.66
CA ILE A 129 14.67 15.47 -5.46
C ILE A 129 15.92 14.65 -5.79
N PRO A 130 16.75 14.27 -4.79
CA PRO A 130 17.79 13.27 -4.96
C PRO A 130 17.23 11.96 -5.50
N LYS A 131 18.02 11.24 -6.31
CA LYS A 131 17.59 9.93 -6.83
C LYS A 131 17.82 8.79 -5.86
N HIS A 132 18.82 8.89 -5.00
CA HIS A 132 19.22 7.83 -4.11
C HIS A 132 19.12 8.26 -2.65
N ASN A 133 18.76 7.31 -1.80
CA ASN A 133 18.69 7.46 -0.36
C ASN A 133 17.88 8.69 0.08
N VAL A 134 16.68 8.84 -0.49
CA VAL A 134 15.82 10.01 -0.28
C VAL A 134 15.27 10.01 1.13
N GLY A 135 15.66 11.03 1.91
CA GLY A 135 15.32 11.18 3.32
C GLY A 135 13.84 11.51 3.58
N GLN A 136 13.47 11.49 4.85
CA GLN A 136 12.10 11.73 5.31
C GLN A 136 11.60 13.14 4.99
N ASP A 137 12.45 14.15 5.16
CA ASP A 137 12.08 15.58 5.15
C ASP A 137 12.46 16.28 3.82
N VAL A 138 12.22 15.64 2.68
CA VAL A 138 12.44 16.27 1.39
C VAL A 138 11.19 17.03 0.92
N VAL A 139 11.41 18.03 0.06
CA VAL A 139 10.31 18.77 -0.57
C VAL A 139 9.58 17.83 -1.54
N LEU A 140 8.29 17.59 -1.26
CA LEU A 140 7.44 16.79 -2.12
C LEU A 140 6.99 17.62 -3.32
N ASN A 141 7.13 17.07 -4.53
CA ASN A 141 6.78 17.76 -5.77
C ASN A 141 6.13 16.82 -6.78
N PRO A 142 4.98 16.20 -6.43
CA PRO A 142 4.30 15.23 -7.29
C PRO A 142 3.79 15.87 -8.57
N THR A 143 3.83 15.11 -9.67
CA THR A 143 3.40 15.55 -11.00
C THR A 143 2.15 14.79 -11.49
N THR A 144 1.63 13.86 -10.68
CA THR A 144 0.42 13.08 -11.00
C THR A 144 -0.73 13.44 -10.07
N VAL A 145 -1.97 13.30 -10.54
CA VAL A 145 -3.18 13.52 -9.71
C VAL A 145 -3.15 12.66 -8.46
N TYR A 146 -2.74 11.40 -8.61
CA TYR A 146 -2.58 10.48 -7.48
C TYR A 146 -1.56 11.00 -6.45
N GLY A 147 -0.36 11.36 -6.90
CA GLY A 147 0.68 11.90 -6.02
C GLY A 147 0.28 13.20 -5.34
N ILE A 148 -0.39 14.10 -6.06
CA ILE A 148 -0.92 15.37 -5.51
C ILE A 148 -1.95 15.07 -4.39
N SER A 149 -2.88 14.13 -4.62
CA SER A 149 -3.86 13.76 -3.60
C SER A 149 -3.23 13.13 -2.36
N LYS A 150 -2.19 12.29 -2.55
CA LYS A 150 -1.44 11.68 -1.44
C LYS A 150 -0.63 12.73 -0.65
N MET A 151 0.07 13.62 -1.32
CA MET A 151 0.77 14.72 -0.65
C MET A 151 -0.20 15.62 0.15
N ALA A 152 -1.33 15.98 -0.42
CA ALA A 152 -2.36 16.74 0.29
C ALA A 152 -2.86 15.98 1.52
N GLY A 153 -3.13 14.68 1.40
CA GLY A 153 -3.54 13.83 2.53
C GLY A 153 -2.51 13.76 3.64
N GLU A 154 -1.20 13.66 3.32
CA GLU A 154 -0.12 13.73 4.32
C GLU A 154 -0.17 15.02 5.14
N LYS A 155 -0.41 16.16 4.48
CA LYS A 155 -0.54 17.46 5.17
C LYS A 155 -1.80 17.55 6.02
N TRP A 156 -2.89 16.92 5.62
CA TRP A 156 -4.08 16.83 6.44
C TRP A 156 -3.90 15.92 7.66
N CYS A 157 -3.17 14.80 7.54
CA CYS A 157 -2.83 13.95 8.69
C CYS A 157 -2.05 14.74 9.75
N GLU A 158 -1.00 15.45 9.32
CA GLU A 158 -0.18 16.32 10.18
C GLU A 158 -1.04 17.41 10.85
N TYR A 159 -1.86 18.13 10.07
CA TYR A 159 -2.74 19.18 10.57
C TYR A 159 -3.73 18.68 11.63
N TYR A 160 -4.39 17.53 11.40
CA TYR A 160 -5.35 16.99 12.38
C TYR A 160 -4.67 16.50 13.65
N PHE A 161 -3.45 15.97 13.54
CA PHE A 161 -2.68 15.63 14.71
C PHE A 161 -2.30 16.88 15.51
N ASP A 162 -1.69 17.86 14.88
CA ASP A 162 -1.16 19.06 15.56
C ASP A 162 -2.30 19.88 16.21
N LYS A 163 -3.40 20.01 15.54
CA LYS A 163 -4.48 20.88 15.99
C LYS A 163 -5.49 20.18 16.91
N TYR A 164 -5.76 18.91 16.70
CA TYR A 164 -6.82 18.18 17.39
C TYR A 164 -6.36 16.91 18.10
N GLY A 165 -5.10 16.54 17.98
CA GLY A 165 -4.55 15.33 18.59
C GLY A 165 -5.03 14.03 17.97
N VAL A 166 -5.63 14.08 16.76
CA VAL A 166 -6.12 12.89 16.04
C VAL A 166 -4.97 11.97 15.68
N ASP A 167 -5.04 10.69 16.05
CA ASP A 167 -4.00 9.71 15.75
C ASP A 167 -4.22 9.10 14.36
N VAL A 168 -3.70 9.79 13.33
CA VAL A 168 -3.58 9.26 11.97
C VAL A 168 -2.16 8.80 11.74
N ARG A 169 -2.00 7.59 11.24
CA ARG A 169 -0.70 6.98 10.93
C ARG A 169 -0.64 6.61 9.47
N SER A 170 0.49 6.88 8.84
CA SER A 170 0.63 6.74 7.40
C SER A 170 2.03 6.29 6.98
N ILE A 171 2.09 5.59 5.86
CA ILE A 171 3.30 5.04 5.25
C ILE A 171 3.33 5.47 3.78
N ARG A 172 4.47 5.90 3.27
CA ARG A 172 4.76 6.05 1.84
C ARG A 172 5.14 4.69 1.28
N TYR A 173 4.16 3.93 0.80
CA TYR A 173 4.46 2.63 0.21
C TYR A 173 5.27 2.78 -1.07
N PRO A 174 6.35 1.98 -1.24
CA PRO A 174 7.02 1.77 -2.52
C PRO A 174 6.17 0.89 -3.46
N GLY A 175 6.74 0.42 -4.55
CA GLY A 175 6.09 -0.57 -5.41
C GLY A 175 5.83 -1.87 -4.65
N LEU A 176 4.58 -2.32 -4.61
CA LEU A 176 4.20 -3.53 -3.87
C LEU A 176 4.21 -4.75 -4.77
N ILE A 177 4.79 -5.84 -4.28
CA ILE A 177 4.91 -7.12 -4.98
C ILE A 177 4.17 -8.18 -4.18
N SER A 178 3.22 -8.89 -4.82
CA SER A 178 2.47 -9.99 -4.22
C SER A 178 2.14 -11.05 -5.26
N TRP A 179 2.21 -12.33 -4.86
CA TRP A 179 1.73 -13.44 -5.69
C TRP A 179 0.22 -13.67 -5.55
N LYS A 180 -0.40 -13.17 -4.47
CA LYS A 180 -1.82 -13.43 -4.16
C LYS A 180 -2.76 -12.64 -5.06
N THR A 181 -2.40 -11.40 -5.38
CA THR A 181 -3.22 -10.52 -6.21
C THR A 181 -2.44 -10.10 -7.45
N PRO A 182 -3.02 -10.21 -8.66
CA PRO A 182 -2.34 -9.76 -9.88
C PRO A 182 -2.13 -8.24 -9.89
N ALA A 183 -1.30 -7.79 -10.83
CA ALA A 183 -1.01 -6.38 -11.07
C ALA A 183 -2.28 -5.56 -11.34
N GLY A 184 -2.31 -4.31 -10.86
CA GLY A 184 -3.49 -3.43 -10.91
C GLY A 184 -3.40 -2.30 -11.96
N GLY A 185 -2.34 -2.24 -12.77
CA GLY A 185 -2.10 -1.19 -13.78
C GLY A 185 -1.24 -0.01 -13.28
N GLY A 186 -0.38 -0.25 -12.28
CA GLY A 186 0.58 0.72 -11.76
C GLY A 186 1.90 0.75 -12.52
N THR A 187 2.72 1.77 -12.28
CA THR A 187 4.06 1.93 -12.89
C THR A 187 5.04 0.85 -12.42
N THR A 188 4.87 0.33 -11.19
CA THR A 188 5.72 -0.69 -10.59
C THR A 188 5.27 -2.12 -10.87
N ASP A 189 4.17 -2.30 -11.59
CA ASP A 189 3.53 -3.60 -11.80
C ASP A 189 4.35 -4.55 -12.68
N TYR A 190 5.35 -4.04 -13.42
CA TYR A 190 6.31 -4.88 -14.12
C TYR A 190 6.95 -5.92 -13.18
N ALA A 191 7.17 -5.54 -11.93
CA ALA A 191 7.79 -6.42 -10.92
C ALA A 191 6.86 -7.53 -10.40
N VAL A 192 5.58 -7.51 -10.79
CA VAL A 192 4.62 -8.58 -10.57
C VAL A 192 4.39 -9.36 -11.88
N GLU A 193 4.12 -8.64 -12.98
CA GLU A 193 3.84 -9.24 -14.30
C GLU A 193 4.97 -10.15 -14.78
N ILE A 194 6.22 -9.73 -14.58
CA ILE A 194 7.41 -10.50 -14.98
C ILE A 194 7.42 -11.94 -14.43
N PHE A 195 6.90 -12.17 -13.22
CA PHE A 195 6.86 -13.51 -12.64
C PHE A 195 5.79 -14.41 -13.27
N TYR A 196 4.62 -13.85 -13.60
CA TYR A 196 3.58 -14.58 -14.32
C TYR A 196 4.07 -14.99 -15.70
N GLU A 197 4.56 -14.04 -16.49
CA GLU A 197 5.07 -14.27 -17.84
C GLU A 197 6.30 -15.21 -17.85
N ALA A 198 7.17 -15.09 -16.85
CA ALA A 198 8.33 -16.01 -16.72
C ALA A 198 7.89 -17.46 -16.52
N ILE A 199 6.81 -17.71 -15.77
CA ILE A 199 6.31 -19.06 -15.49
C ILE A 199 5.48 -19.59 -16.66
N GLU A 200 4.64 -18.75 -17.28
CA GLU A 200 3.70 -19.18 -18.32
C GLU A 200 4.33 -19.20 -19.70
N GLU A 201 5.19 -18.23 -20.04
CA GLU A 201 5.72 -18.01 -21.39
C GLU A 201 7.25 -18.16 -21.48
N GLY A 202 7.96 -18.14 -20.36
CA GLY A 202 9.42 -18.13 -20.33
C GLY A 202 10.07 -16.83 -20.83
N LYS A 203 9.27 -15.79 -21.09
CA LYS A 203 9.73 -14.48 -21.58
C LYS A 203 8.84 -13.37 -21.04
N TYR A 204 9.41 -12.15 -21.00
CA TYR A 204 8.67 -10.94 -20.63
C TYR A 204 9.15 -9.74 -21.46
N THR A 205 8.24 -8.82 -21.77
CA THR A 205 8.60 -7.52 -22.36
C THR A 205 8.29 -6.43 -21.35
N SER A 206 9.34 -5.88 -20.73
CA SER A 206 9.19 -4.82 -19.73
C SER A 206 8.85 -3.50 -20.38
N PHE A 207 7.84 -2.81 -19.82
CA PHE A 207 7.49 -1.43 -20.18
C PHE A 207 8.32 -0.38 -19.42
N ILE A 208 9.29 -0.83 -18.63
CA ILE A 208 10.30 0.00 -17.94
C ILE A 208 11.68 -0.40 -18.47
N SER A 209 12.56 0.58 -18.66
CA SER A 209 13.95 0.38 -19.13
C SER A 209 14.76 -0.48 -18.18
N GLU A 210 15.73 -1.21 -18.71
CA GLU A 210 16.53 -2.20 -17.99
C GLU A 210 17.21 -1.68 -16.72
N ASP A 211 17.68 -0.43 -16.73
CA ASP A 211 18.46 0.19 -15.66
C ASP A 211 17.66 1.16 -14.76
N THR A 212 16.34 1.18 -14.87
CA THR A 212 15.49 2.07 -14.07
C THR A 212 15.27 1.47 -12.68
N GLY A 213 16.06 1.91 -11.69
CA GLY A 213 15.91 1.50 -10.30
C GLY A 213 14.70 2.15 -9.63
N MET A 214 13.93 1.36 -8.91
CA MET A 214 12.78 1.83 -8.10
C MET A 214 12.74 1.11 -6.75
N PRO A 215 12.29 1.79 -5.67
CA PRO A 215 12.06 1.12 -4.39
C PRO A 215 10.83 0.23 -4.48
N MET A 216 10.97 -0.99 -3.98
CA MET A 216 9.98 -2.06 -4.00
C MET A 216 9.84 -2.68 -2.61
N LEU A 217 8.70 -3.27 -2.33
CA LEU A 217 8.45 -3.93 -1.06
C LEU A 217 7.59 -5.18 -1.27
N TYR A 218 8.00 -6.31 -0.69
CA TYR A 218 7.19 -7.50 -0.70
C TYR A 218 5.99 -7.35 0.23
N MET A 219 4.83 -7.91 -0.15
CA MET A 219 3.57 -7.65 0.55
C MET A 219 3.61 -8.09 2.02
N ASP A 220 4.26 -9.19 2.34
CA ASP A 220 4.37 -9.64 3.73
C ASP A 220 5.10 -8.61 4.60
N ASP A 221 6.19 -8.00 4.09
CA ASP A 221 6.87 -6.89 4.78
C ASP A 221 6.02 -5.63 4.84
N ALA A 222 5.23 -5.35 3.80
CA ALA A 222 4.31 -4.20 3.80
C ALA A 222 3.22 -4.32 4.87
N ILE A 223 2.64 -5.52 5.01
CA ILE A 223 1.65 -5.81 6.05
C ILE A 223 2.28 -5.75 7.44
N ASN A 224 3.45 -6.36 7.63
CA ASN A 224 4.17 -6.32 8.91
C ASN A 224 4.55 -4.88 9.31
N ALA A 225 5.03 -4.07 8.36
CA ALA A 225 5.33 -2.66 8.60
C ALA A 225 4.07 -1.86 9.01
N THR A 226 2.94 -2.12 8.34
CA THR A 226 1.66 -1.48 8.68
C THR A 226 1.23 -1.81 10.10
N LEU A 227 1.26 -3.08 10.48
CA LEU A 227 0.86 -3.54 11.81
C LEU A 227 1.81 -2.99 12.88
N LYS A 228 3.13 -3.04 12.67
CA LYS A 228 4.12 -2.46 13.59
C LYS A 228 3.90 -0.97 13.81
N LEU A 229 3.65 -0.19 12.75
CA LEU A 229 3.35 1.22 12.88
C LEU A 229 2.08 1.46 13.69
N MET A 230 1.02 0.68 13.41
CA MET A 230 -0.26 0.82 14.10
C MET A 230 -0.21 0.38 15.57
N ASP A 231 0.72 -0.48 15.92
CA ASP A 231 0.93 -0.98 17.29
C ASP A 231 1.90 -0.11 18.11
N ALA A 232 2.69 0.72 17.43
CA ALA A 232 3.67 1.57 18.08
C ALA A 232 3.03 2.55 19.07
N PRO A 233 3.69 2.87 20.20
CA PRO A 233 3.24 3.92 21.11
C PRO A 233 3.12 5.25 20.36
N LYS A 234 2.01 5.97 20.56
CA LYS A 234 1.78 7.27 19.90
C LYS A 234 2.93 8.25 20.14
N GLU A 235 3.52 8.20 21.32
CA GLU A 235 4.58 9.09 21.78
C GLU A 235 5.93 8.82 21.11
N SER A 236 6.15 7.62 20.59
CA SER A 236 7.39 7.27 19.87
C SER A 236 7.41 7.80 18.44
N LEU A 237 6.24 8.13 17.88
CA LEU A 237 6.12 8.56 16.49
C LEU A 237 6.47 10.04 16.33
N THR A 238 7.56 10.34 15.62
CA THR A 238 8.01 11.71 15.36
C THR A 238 7.46 12.26 14.04
N VAL A 239 7.03 11.41 13.10
CA VAL A 239 6.44 11.81 11.83
C VAL A 239 4.92 11.68 11.91
N ARG A 240 4.21 12.73 11.57
CA ARG A 240 2.73 12.80 11.58
C ARG A 240 2.11 12.97 10.19
N SER A 241 2.94 13.16 9.19
CA SER A 241 2.57 13.11 7.78
C SER A 241 2.52 11.65 7.30
N SER A 242 3.67 11.10 6.92
CA SER A 242 3.79 9.72 6.42
C SER A 242 5.23 9.23 6.49
N TYR A 243 5.47 8.06 7.05
CA TYR A 243 6.80 7.47 7.14
C TYR A 243 7.28 6.93 5.79
N ASN A 244 8.56 7.15 5.49
CA ASN A 244 9.24 6.48 4.38
C ASN A 244 9.41 4.99 4.65
N LEU A 245 9.17 4.16 3.63
CA LEU A 245 9.63 2.78 3.58
C LEU A 245 10.63 2.62 2.43
N GLY A 246 11.84 2.15 2.73
CA GLY A 246 12.87 1.89 1.73
C GLY A 246 12.66 0.56 1.02
N GLY A 247 12.33 -0.48 1.78
CA GLY A 247 12.20 -1.83 1.24
C GLY A 247 13.49 -2.31 0.59
N MET A 248 13.36 -2.84 -0.62
CA MET A 248 14.45 -3.19 -1.53
C MET A 248 14.42 -2.25 -2.75
N SER A 249 15.58 -2.00 -3.36
CA SER A 249 15.65 -1.22 -4.60
C SER A 249 16.36 -2.05 -5.66
N PHE A 250 15.76 -2.17 -6.83
CA PHE A 250 16.34 -2.93 -7.94
C PHE A 250 15.81 -2.42 -9.29
N THR A 251 16.48 -2.81 -10.34
CA THR A 251 16.14 -2.56 -11.73
C THR A 251 15.41 -3.77 -12.35
N PRO A 252 14.68 -3.59 -13.47
CA PRO A 252 14.12 -4.72 -14.22
C PRO A 252 15.16 -5.77 -14.61
N LYS A 253 16.38 -5.36 -14.93
CA LYS A 253 17.51 -6.25 -15.25
C LYS A 253 17.94 -7.09 -14.04
N GLU A 254 18.13 -6.46 -12.88
CA GLU A 254 18.51 -7.17 -11.65
C GLU A 254 17.43 -8.18 -11.25
N LEU A 255 16.15 -7.83 -11.39
CA LEU A 255 15.05 -8.75 -11.13
C LEU A 255 15.04 -9.93 -12.11
N ALA A 256 15.30 -9.68 -13.39
CA ALA A 256 15.39 -10.73 -14.39
C ALA A 256 16.54 -11.71 -14.10
N GLU A 257 17.69 -11.21 -13.62
CA GLU A 257 18.81 -12.05 -13.22
C GLU A 257 18.47 -12.94 -12.00
N GLU A 258 17.68 -12.43 -11.05
CA GLU A 258 17.18 -13.25 -9.94
C GLU A 258 16.22 -14.35 -10.44
N ILE A 259 15.31 -14.02 -11.35
CA ILE A 259 14.36 -14.97 -11.94
C ILE A 259 15.10 -16.08 -12.70
N LYS A 260 16.16 -15.75 -13.46
CA LYS A 260 16.98 -16.74 -14.18
C LYS A 260 17.64 -17.78 -13.29
N LYS A 261 17.88 -17.49 -12.02
CA LYS A 261 18.41 -18.49 -11.07
C LYS A 261 17.44 -19.64 -10.84
N GLU A 262 16.14 -19.37 -10.92
CA GLU A 262 15.05 -20.35 -10.70
C GLU A 262 14.41 -20.85 -12.02
N ILE A 263 14.53 -20.05 -13.10
CA ILE A 263 14.02 -20.32 -14.46
C ILE A 263 15.14 -19.99 -15.45
N PRO A 264 16.13 -20.87 -15.68
CA PRO A 264 17.35 -20.54 -16.45
C PRO A 264 17.10 -20.08 -17.89
N ASP A 265 16.05 -20.56 -18.54
CA ASP A 265 15.71 -20.24 -19.94
C ASP A 265 14.89 -18.95 -20.05
N PHE A 266 14.61 -18.24 -18.96
CA PHE A 266 13.86 -16.98 -18.98
C PHE A 266 14.61 -15.89 -19.75
N SER A 267 13.87 -15.17 -20.60
CA SER A 267 14.37 -14.03 -21.35
C SER A 267 13.53 -12.78 -21.12
N ILE A 268 14.16 -11.61 -21.24
CA ILE A 268 13.48 -10.32 -21.10
C ILE A 268 13.88 -9.38 -22.24
N ASP A 269 12.87 -8.68 -22.76
CA ASP A 269 13.02 -7.54 -23.69
C ASP A 269 12.52 -6.26 -23.01
N TYR A 270 12.93 -5.09 -23.53
CA TYR A 270 12.57 -3.80 -22.97
C TYR A 270 11.92 -2.91 -24.03
N GLN A 271 10.68 -2.50 -23.81
CA GLN A 271 9.92 -1.57 -24.65
C GLN A 271 9.24 -0.52 -23.76
N PRO A 272 9.97 0.50 -23.29
CA PRO A 272 9.45 1.52 -22.43
C PRO A 272 8.22 2.23 -23.01
N ASP A 273 7.19 2.42 -22.19
CA ASP A 273 5.99 3.17 -22.54
C ASP A 273 5.86 4.47 -21.71
N PHE A 274 4.68 5.09 -21.69
CA PHE A 274 4.43 6.33 -20.95
C PHE A 274 4.75 6.23 -19.44
N ARG A 275 4.75 5.02 -18.86
CA ARG A 275 5.08 4.77 -17.45
C ARG A 275 6.55 5.02 -17.15
N GLN A 276 7.43 4.93 -18.15
CA GLN A 276 8.85 5.26 -17.97
C GLN A 276 9.04 6.68 -17.44
N ALA A 277 8.33 7.66 -18.01
CA ALA A 277 8.45 9.05 -17.57
C ALA A 277 7.98 9.26 -16.11
N ILE A 278 7.04 8.45 -15.65
CA ILE A 278 6.59 8.44 -14.25
C ILE A 278 7.69 7.83 -13.37
N ALA A 279 8.23 6.67 -13.73
CA ALA A 279 9.32 6.00 -13.01
C ALA A 279 10.56 6.91 -12.89
N ASP A 280 10.92 7.60 -13.97
CA ASP A 280 12.04 8.55 -14.00
C ASP A 280 11.85 9.75 -13.05
N SER A 281 10.62 10.06 -12.67
CA SER A 281 10.32 11.14 -11.71
C SER A 281 10.43 10.71 -10.26
N TRP A 282 10.50 9.40 -9.97
CA TRP A 282 10.58 8.84 -8.64
C TRP A 282 12.02 8.59 -8.17
N PRO A 283 12.26 8.44 -6.85
CA PRO A 283 13.55 8.03 -6.35
C PRO A 283 13.88 6.60 -6.76
N ALA A 284 15.18 6.31 -6.91
CA ALA A 284 15.66 4.95 -7.08
C ALA A 284 15.79 4.22 -5.73
N SER A 285 16.05 4.96 -4.64
CA SER A 285 16.06 4.40 -3.28
C SER A 285 15.65 5.42 -2.23
N ILE A 286 15.14 4.95 -1.10
CA ILE A 286 14.55 5.75 -0.02
C ILE A 286 15.27 5.40 1.30
N ASP A 287 15.56 6.44 2.11
CA ASP A 287 16.01 6.30 3.48
C ASP A 287 14.80 6.15 4.42
N ASP A 288 14.76 5.07 5.17
CA ASP A 288 13.74 4.73 6.15
C ASP A 288 14.28 4.66 7.59
N SER A 289 15.43 5.29 7.84
CA SER A 289 16.09 5.30 9.14
C SER A 289 15.22 5.87 10.26
N VAL A 290 14.33 6.83 9.94
CA VAL A 290 13.37 7.40 10.88
C VAL A 290 12.35 6.36 11.32
N ALA A 291 11.79 5.58 10.38
CA ALA A 291 10.86 4.50 10.68
C ALA A 291 11.52 3.39 11.53
N LYS A 292 12.76 3.01 11.20
CA LYS A 292 13.55 2.05 11.98
C LYS A 292 13.78 2.53 13.42
N LYS A 293 14.05 3.81 13.61
CA LYS A 293 14.28 4.40 14.92
C LYS A 293 13.01 4.52 15.75
N ASP A 294 11.93 5.03 15.17
CA ASP A 294 10.73 5.41 15.90
C ASP A 294 9.85 4.23 16.30
N TRP A 295 9.76 3.21 15.45
CA TRP A 295 8.87 2.06 15.66
C TRP A 295 9.45 0.70 15.23
N GLY A 296 10.77 0.63 15.04
CA GLY A 296 11.47 -0.63 14.86
C GLY A 296 11.17 -1.34 13.54
N LEU A 297 11.03 -0.59 12.43
CA LEU A 297 10.85 -1.15 11.08
C LEU A 297 11.93 -2.18 10.78
N THR A 298 11.52 -3.33 10.26
CA THR A 298 12.40 -4.39 9.76
C THR A 298 11.79 -5.00 8.49
N TYR A 299 12.62 -5.61 7.68
CA TYR A 299 12.21 -6.37 6.50
C TYR A 299 12.79 -7.78 6.57
N ASP A 300 12.01 -8.76 6.14
CA ASP A 300 12.39 -10.17 6.11
C ASP A 300 12.79 -10.62 4.69
N PHE A 301 12.41 -9.85 3.65
CA PHE A 301 12.64 -10.21 2.26
C PHE A 301 13.59 -9.25 1.56
N GLY A 302 14.66 -9.80 0.98
CA GLY A 302 15.43 -9.21 -0.09
C GLY A 302 14.91 -9.65 -1.45
N ILE A 303 15.57 -9.19 -2.53
CA ILE A 303 15.18 -9.53 -3.92
C ILE A 303 15.22 -11.05 -4.16
N SER A 304 16.19 -11.77 -3.59
CA SER A 304 16.37 -13.21 -3.78
C SER A 304 15.28 -14.01 -3.06
N GLU A 305 15.01 -13.70 -1.80
CA GLU A 305 13.96 -14.34 -1.00
C GLU A 305 12.58 -14.10 -1.61
N MET A 306 12.28 -12.86 -1.98
CA MET A 306 11.04 -12.47 -2.64
C MET A 306 10.87 -13.22 -3.97
N SER A 307 11.88 -13.25 -4.83
CA SER A 307 11.81 -13.93 -6.13
C SER A 307 11.51 -15.42 -6.00
N LYS A 308 12.18 -16.10 -5.05
CA LYS A 308 11.93 -17.52 -4.76
C LYS A 308 10.51 -17.75 -4.26
N ASP A 309 10.03 -16.92 -3.35
CA ASP A 309 8.69 -17.07 -2.79
C ASP A 309 7.61 -16.79 -3.84
N MET A 310 7.78 -15.75 -4.66
CA MET A 310 6.92 -15.45 -5.80
C MET A 310 6.80 -16.64 -6.76
N ILE A 311 7.93 -17.17 -7.24
CA ILE A 311 7.96 -18.28 -8.20
C ILE A 311 7.34 -19.55 -7.61
N LYS A 312 7.69 -19.89 -6.36
CA LYS A 312 7.15 -21.05 -5.66
C LYS A 312 5.62 -20.99 -5.58
N ASN A 313 5.09 -19.89 -5.08
CA ASN A 313 3.66 -19.74 -4.83
C ASN A 313 2.85 -19.58 -6.12
N LEU A 314 3.37 -18.87 -7.12
CA LEU A 314 2.74 -18.73 -8.43
C LEU A 314 2.68 -20.06 -9.18
N LYS A 315 3.72 -20.89 -9.17
CA LYS A 315 3.67 -22.24 -9.76
C LYS A 315 2.54 -23.07 -9.14
N VAL A 316 2.34 -23.01 -7.82
CA VAL A 316 1.22 -23.71 -7.15
C VAL A 316 -0.13 -23.12 -7.53
N LYS A 317 -0.24 -21.79 -7.61
CA LYS A 317 -1.48 -21.08 -7.94
C LYS A 317 -1.93 -21.35 -9.39
N LEU A 318 -1.00 -21.28 -10.34
CA LEU A 318 -1.27 -21.48 -11.76
C LEU A 318 -1.61 -22.94 -12.08
N ASN A 319 -0.90 -23.91 -11.47
CA ASN A 319 -1.21 -25.33 -11.62
C ASN A 319 -2.56 -25.75 -11.03
N LYS A 320 -3.12 -25.00 -10.05
CA LYS A 320 -4.48 -25.25 -9.52
C LYS A 320 -5.60 -24.73 -10.45
N ASN A 321 -5.27 -23.85 -11.37
CA ASN A 321 -6.21 -23.23 -12.30
C ASN A 321 -6.23 -23.94 -13.68
N GLN A 322 -5.38 -24.95 -13.90
CA GLN A 322 -5.40 -25.89 -15.03
C GLN A 322 -6.11 -27.18 -14.64
#